data_49c5e844b38833951900ce60a46cee8b
#
_entry.id   49c5e844b38833951900ce60a46cee8b
#
_cell.length_a   1.000
_cell.length_b   1.000
_cell.length_c   1.000
_cell.angle_alpha   90.00
_cell.angle_beta   90.00
_cell.angle_gamma   90.00
#
_symmetry.space_group_name_H-M   'P 1'
#
loop_
_entity.id
_entity.type
_entity.pdbx_description
1 polymer ?
#
loop_
_entity_poly.entity_id
_entity_poly.type
_entity_poly.pdbx_seq_one_letter_code
_entity_poly.pdbx_strand_id
1 'polypeptide(L)'
;DRHPELTFGMMFNQRTNCTYRKMHELIHSGAIGDLKRVNWIITDWYRTQFYYDSGAWRATWAGEGGGVLLNQCPHQLDLVQWLVGLPCKVQGFCHEGKWHNIEVEDDVTAYFEYPNGATGVFITTTADAPGTNRLEITGTKATLICQDGKLIMKKLEMDEREWCATCQEGFRAPSYETIEVETDGQNGQHPAVLNAFAAHILRGEPLVADGREGINGLMLSNAIHLSSWLGHPVTLPIDEKLFLEKLNERRATSRVKTGESVFSDTNGTYGSK
;
A
#
# COMPACT_ATOMS: atom_id res chain seq x y z
N ASP A 1 16.99 -15.80 10.31
CA ASP A 1 18.02 -16.78 9.88
C ASP A 1 18.85 -17.34 11.03
N ARG A 2 18.86 -16.71 12.23
CA ARG A 2 19.58 -17.23 13.41
C ARG A 2 18.78 -18.29 14.17
N HIS A 3 17.45 -18.30 13.99
CA HIS A 3 16.51 -19.16 14.69
C HIS A 3 15.51 -19.75 13.69
N PRO A 4 15.95 -20.67 12.81
CA PRO A 4 15.09 -21.25 11.78
C PRO A 4 14.00 -22.16 12.37
N GLU A 5 14.12 -22.54 13.63
CA GLU A 5 13.13 -23.32 14.38
C GLU A 5 11.92 -22.48 14.84
N LEU A 6 12.04 -21.14 14.79
CA LEU A 6 10.95 -20.24 15.16
C LEU A 6 10.12 -19.82 13.95
N THR A 7 8.82 -19.80 14.13
CA THR A 7 7.90 -19.26 13.13
C THR A 7 7.88 -17.74 13.22
N PHE A 8 8.10 -17.07 12.08
CA PHE A 8 8.02 -15.63 11.97
C PHE A 8 7.00 -15.26 10.87
N GLY A 9 5.92 -14.58 11.28
CA GLY A 9 4.84 -14.16 10.39
C GLY A 9 4.48 -12.70 10.57
N MET A 10 4.00 -12.05 9.52
CA MET A 10 3.53 -10.66 9.55
C MET A 10 2.02 -10.61 9.79
N MET A 11 1.58 -9.60 10.56
CA MET A 11 0.16 -9.33 10.82
C MET A 11 -0.46 -8.53 9.66
N PHE A 12 -0.34 -9.02 8.43
CA PHE A 12 -0.93 -8.40 7.24
C PHE A 12 -2.39 -8.85 7.07
N ASN A 13 -3.24 -8.43 8.02
CA ASN A 13 -4.64 -8.82 8.07
C ASN A 13 -5.45 -8.42 6.81
N GLN A 14 -5.05 -7.35 6.11
CA GLN A 14 -5.72 -6.93 4.87
C GLN A 14 -5.57 -7.96 3.74
N ARG A 15 -4.55 -8.82 3.75
CA ARG A 15 -4.44 -9.97 2.82
C ARG A 15 -5.53 -11.01 3.05
N THR A 16 -6.26 -10.96 4.17
CA THR A 16 -7.42 -11.84 4.44
C THR A 16 -8.76 -11.23 4.02
N ASN A 17 -8.77 -9.99 3.56
CA ASN A 17 -9.96 -9.34 3.02
C ASN A 17 -10.39 -10.01 1.71
N CYS A 18 -11.67 -10.36 1.60
CA CYS A 18 -12.21 -11.11 0.45
C CYS A 18 -11.98 -10.40 -0.89
N THR A 19 -12.09 -9.08 -0.92
CA THR A 19 -11.89 -8.28 -2.14
C THR A 19 -10.43 -8.30 -2.58
N TYR A 20 -9.48 -8.05 -1.69
CA TYR A 20 -8.06 -8.09 -2.03
C TYR A 20 -7.56 -9.50 -2.36
N ARG A 21 -8.08 -10.54 -1.69
CA ARG A 21 -7.79 -11.94 -2.07
C ARG A 21 -8.28 -12.24 -3.49
N LYS A 22 -9.49 -11.78 -3.83
CA LYS A 22 -10.05 -11.99 -5.17
C LYS A 22 -9.28 -11.20 -6.24
N MET A 23 -8.85 -9.98 -5.95
CA MET A 23 -7.96 -9.22 -6.83
C MET A 23 -6.64 -9.96 -7.06
N HIS A 24 -6.01 -10.45 -5.99
CA HIS A 24 -4.78 -11.24 -6.08
C HIS A 24 -4.95 -12.48 -6.96
N GLU A 25 -6.03 -13.26 -6.75
CA GLU A 25 -6.37 -14.42 -7.59
C GLU A 25 -6.48 -14.03 -9.07
N LEU A 26 -7.25 -12.99 -9.40
CA LEU A 26 -7.47 -12.55 -10.77
C LEU A 26 -6.19 -12.05 -11.45
N ILE A 27 -5.32 -11.36 -10.72
CA ILE A 27 -4.04 -10.88 -11.24
C ILE A 27 -3.10 -12.05 -11.50
N HIS A 28 -2.92 -12.94 -10.52
CA HIS A 28 -1.96 -14.04 -10.61
C HIS A 28 -2.44 -15.20 -11.49
N SER A 29 -3.75 -15.32 -11.75
CA SER A 29 -4.26 -16.26 -12.77
C SER A 29 -4.08 -15.76 -14.21
N GLY A 30 -3.58 -14.52 -14.40
CA GLY A 30 -3.43 -13.91 -15.72
C GLY A 30 -4.74 -13.37 -16.31
N ALA A 31 -5.82 -13.28 -15.51
CA ALA A 31 -7.12 -12.79 -16.00
C ALA A 31 -7.07 -11.33 -16.48
N ILE A 32 -6.15 -10.51 -15.95
CA ILE A 32 -5.94 -9.13 -16.40
C ILE A 32 -4.92 -9.00 -17.55
N GLY A 33 -4.20 -10.08 -17.91
CA GLY A 33 -3.06 -10.02 -18.82
C GLY A 33 -1.82 -9.36 -18.18
N ASP A 34 -0.95 -8.77 -19.00
CA ASP A 34 0.23 -8.06 -18.51
C ASP A 34 -0.15 -6.73 -17.85
N LEU A 35 0.47 -6.46 -16.70
CA LEU A 35 0.27 -5.21 -15.97
C LEU A 35 0.65 -4.01 -16.85
N LYS A 36 -0.19 -2.99 -16.90
CA LYS A 36 0.04 -1.69 -17.56
C LYS A 36 0.07 -0.53 -16.57
N ARG A 37 -0.82 -0.54 -15.57
CA ARG A 37 -0.96 0.60 -14.64
C ARG A 37 -1.57 0.20 -13.31
N VAL A 38 -1.10 0.86 -12.24
CA VAL A 38 -1.68 0.80 -10.90
C VAL A 38 -1.96 2.21 -10.41
N ASN A 39 -3.20 2.52 -10.04
CA ASN A 39 -3.55 3.79 -9.44
C ASN A 39 -4.26 3.53 -8.11
N TRP A 40 -3.70 4.00 -7.02
CA TRP A 40 -4.36 3.95 -5.73
C TRP A 40 -4.44 5.34 -5.11
N ILE A 41 -5.66 5.82 -4.96
CA ILE A 41 -5.95 7.01 -4.17
C ILE A 41 -6.58 6.49 -2.89
N ILE A 42 -5.91 6.72 -1.75
CA ILE A 42 -6.38 6.34 -0.43
C ILE A 42 -6.16 7.50 0.54
N THR A 43 -7.18 8.32 0.69
CA THR A 43 -7.15 9.55 1.49
C THR A 43 -8.25 9.55 2.57
N ASP A 44 -8.92 8.40 2.80
CA ASP A 44 -9.96 8.23 3.81
C ASP A 44 -9.42 8.00 5.23
N TRP A 45 -8.20 8.44 5.49
CA TRP A 45 -7.49 8.34 6.76
C TRP A 45 -7.59 9.59 7.64
N TYR A 46 -8.65 10.38 7.53
CA TYR A 46 -8.74 11.65 8.24
C TYR A 46 -8.31 11.54 9.70
N ARG A 47 -7.40 12.41 10.09
CA ARG A 47 -6.92 12.56 11.47
C ARG A 47 -7.03 14.00 11.89
N THR A 48 -7.39 14.24 13.13
CA THR A 48 -7.41 15.57 13.73
C THR A 48 -6.05 15.92 14.33
N GLN A 49 -5.79 17.18 14.58
CA GLN A 49 -4.60 17.59 15.35
C GLN A 49 -4.55 16.91 16.72
N PHE A 50 -5.70 16.72 17.37
CA PHE A 50 -5.81 16.01 18.66
C PHE A 50 -5.23 14.58 18.61
N TYR A 51 -5.46 13.84 17.50
CA TYR A 51 -4.87 12.52 17.31
C TYR A 51 -3.35 12.59 17.34
N TYR A 52 -2.75 13.56 16.67
CA TYR A 52 -1.31 13.72 16.66
C TYR A 52 -0.75 14.19 17.99
N ASP A 53 -1.50 14.97 18.75
CA ASP A 53 -1.10 15.46 20.07
C ASP A 53 -1.28 14.44 21.19
N SER A 54 -2.02 13.33 20.94
CA SER A 54 -2.36 12.32 21.94
C SER A 54 -1.20 11.46 22.44
N GLY A 55 -0.01 11.53 21.83
CA GLY A 55 1.17 10.76 22.23
C GLY A 55 2.48 11.47 21.95
N ALA A 56 3.40 11.41 22.87
CA ALA A 56 4.71 12.07 22.76
C ALA A 56 5.57 11.56 21.60
N TRP A 57 5.42 10.30 21.21
CA TRP A 57 6.16 9.66 20.12
C TRP A 57 5.53 9.91 18.73
N ARG A 58 4.22 10.20 18.73
CA ARG A 58 3.42 10.25 17.50
C ARG A 58 3.80 11.43 16.62
N ALA A 59 3.88 11.18 15.32
CA ALA A 59 4.20 12.18 14.30
C ALA A 59 5.52 12.93 14.54
N THR A 60 6.53 12.20 15.05
CA THR A 60 7.89 12.71 15.23
C THR A 60 8.91 11.79 14.57
N TRP A 61 9.96 12.36 13.97
CA TRP A 61 11.02 11.56 13.35
C TRP A 61 11.76 10.70 14.36
N ALA A 62 11.99 11.20 15.57
CA ALA A 62 12.68 10.43 16.62
C ALA A 62 11.82 9.32 17.22
N GLY A 63 10.52 9.53 17.32
CA GLY A 63 9.61 8.57 17.96
C GLY A 63 9.01 7.58 16.99
N GLU A 64 8.43 8.04 15.88
CA GLU A 64 7.69 7.21 14.91
C GLU A 64 8.52 6.88 13.67
N GLY A 65 9.39 7.80 13.24
CA GLY A 65 10.26 7.63 12.07
C GLY A 65 9.61 7.90 10.74
N GLY A 66 8.38 8.41 10.72
CA GLY A 66 7.57 8.79 9.57
C GLY A 66 6.13 9.06 9.98
N GLY A 67 5.28 9.41 9.02
CA GLY A 67 3.88 9.77 9.22
C GLY A 67 2.92 8.79 8.57
N VAL A 68 2.14 9.27 7.60
CA VAL A 68 1.08 8.48 6.95
C VAL A 68 1.59 7.18 6.33
N LEU A 69 2.79 7.16 5.77
CA LEU A 69 3.39 5.98 5.14
C LEU A 69 3.72 4.86 6.13
N LEU A 70 4.11 5.21 7.37
CA LEU A 70 4.51 4.22 8.40
C LEU A 70 3.41 3.92 9.41
N ASN A 71 2.39 4.77 9.55
CA ASN A 71 1.33 4.58 10.54
C ASN A 71 0.01 4.13 9.88
N GLN A 72 -0.52 4.89 8.92
CA GLN A 72 -1.81 4.59 8.31
C GLN A 72 -1.72 3.61 7.13
N CYS A 73 -0.68 3.70 6.31
CA CYS A 73 -0.56 2.99 5.04
C CYS A 73 0.36 1.75 4.97
N PRO A 74 0.91 1.16 6.06
CA PRO A 74 1.77 -0.03 5.94
C PRO A 74 1.07 -1.19 5.24
N HIS A 75 -0.23 -1.40 5.53
CA HIS A 75 -1.01 -2.46 4.91
C HIS A 75 -1.28 -2.22 3.43
N GLN A 76 -1.45 -0.95 3.01
CA GLN A 76 -1.68 -0.60 1.61
C GLN A 76 -0.40 -0.73 0.79
N LEU A 77 0.74 -0.33 1.35
CA LEU A 77 2.04 -0.54 0.71
C LEU A 77 2.37 -2.03 0.60
N ASP A 78 2.00 -2.82 1.61
CA ASP A 78 2.06 -4.29 1.51
C ASP A 78 1.15 -4.82 0.40
N LEU A 79 -0.11 -4.38 0.34
CA LEU A 79 -1.04 -4.82 -0.70
C LEU A 79 -0.58 -4.45 -2.10
N VAL A 80 -0.02 -3.26 -2.32
CA VAL A 80 0.52 -2.88 -3.64
C VAL A 80 1.53 -3.91 -4.12
N GLN A 81 2.55 -4.21 -3.29
CA GLN A 81 3.59 -5.16 -3.69
C GLN A 81 3.09 -6.62 -3.74
N TRP A 82 2.13 -6.99 -2.91
CA TRP A 82 1.55 -8.32 -2.90
C TRP A 82 0.67 -8.59 -4.13
N LEU A 83 -0.06 -7.57 -4.60
CA LEU A 83 -0.90 -7.66 -5.79
C LEU A 83 -0.10 -7.65 -7.10
N VAL A 84 0.86 -6.74 -7.24
CA VAL A 84 1.49 -6.47 -8.54
C VAL A 84 3.03 -6.52 -8.52
N GLY A 85 3.64 -6.86 -7.39
CA GLY A 85 5.09 -6.89 -7.21
C GLY A 85 5.68 -5.53 -6.87
N LEU A 86 6.99 -5.53 -6.58
CA LEU A 86 7.73 -4.30 -6.28
C LEU A 86 8.05 -3.52 -7.57
N PRO A 87 7.93 -2.19 -7.57
CA PRO A 87 8.46 -1.37 -8.65
C PRO A 87 10.00 -1.42 -8.67
N CYS A 88 10.60 -1.14 -9.82
CA CYS A 88 12.06 -1.00 -9.94
C CYS A 88 12.54 0.43 -9.68
N LYS A 89 11.65 1.43 -9.80
CA LYS A 89 11.96 2.85 -9.56
C LYS A 89 10.77 3.56 -8.91
N VAL A 90 11.06 4.50 -8.00
CA VAL A 90 10.09 5.27 -7.25
C VAL A 90 10.45 6.76 -7.27
N GLN A 91 9.46 7.62 -7.55
CA GLN A 91 9.54 9.05 -7.31
C GLN A 91 8.50 9.43 -6.27
N GLY A 92 8.94 9.91 -5.10
CA GLY A 92 8.10 10.36 -4.01
C GLY A 92 8.02 11.88 -3.90
N PHE A 93 6.86 12.37 -3.45
CA PHE A 93 6.61 13.74 -3.04
C PHE A 93 5.92 13.68 -1.68
N CYS A 94 6.69 13.80 -0.59
CA CYS A 94 6.21 13.80 0.78
C CYS A 94 6.17 15.25 1.28
N HIS A 95 5.03 15.66 1.82
CA HIS A 95 4.88 16.98 2.44
C HIS A 95 4.77 16.81 3.95
N GLU A 96 5.78 17.30 4.66
CA GLU A 96 5.90 17.23 6.11
C GLU A 96 5.07 18.35 6.75
N GLY A 97 4.11 17.98 7.63
CA GLY A 97 3.28 18.94 8.34
C GLY A 97 2.55 19.94 7.44
N LYS A 98 2.07 19.49 6.28
CA LYS A 98 1.37 20.36 5.31
C LYS A 98 0.02 20.82 5.83
N TRP A 99 -0.69 19.91 6.50
CA TRP A 99 -2.05 20.13 6.97
C TRP A 99 -2.17 20.14 8.50
N HIS A 100 -1.19 19.56 9.19
CA HIS A 100 -1.16 19.44 10.64
C HIS A 100 0.13 20.04 11.21
N ASN A 101 0.11 20.44 12.47
CA ASN A 101 1.32 20.87 13.15
C ASN A 101 2.14 19.66 13.63
N ILE A 102 2.75 18.96 12.68
CA ILE A 102 3.58 17.77 12.87
C ILE A 102 4.89 17.92 12.09
N GLU A 103 5.85 17.02 12.30
CA GLU A 103 7.16 17.09 11.63
C GLU A 103 7.38 16.00 10.57
N VAL A 104 6.43 15.06 10.47
CA VAL A 104 6.45 13.97 9.50
C VAL A 104 5.45 14.23 8.37
N GLU A 105 5.45 13.39 7.35
CA GLU A 105 4.56 13.55 6.21
C GLU A 105 3.10 13.21 6.56
N ASP A 106 2.18 14.08 6.16
CA ASP A 106 0.73 13.91 6.24
C ASP A 106 0.03 13.95 4.87
N ASP A 107 0.82 14.18 3.80
CA ASP A 107 0.36 14.25 2.42
C ASP A 107 1.45 13.70 1.50
N VAL A 108 1.13 12.67 0.71
CA VAL A 108 2.09 11.97 -0.14
C VAL A 108 1.49 11.68 -1.51
N THR A 109 2.29 11.96 -2.55
CA THR A 109 2.08 11.43 -3.89
C THR A 109 3.34 10.69 -4.33
N ALA A 110 3.19 9.45 -4.78
CA ALA A 110 4.30 8.65 -5.29
C ALA A 110 4.00 8.12 -6.69
N TYR A 111 5.03 8.09 -7.53
CA TYR A 111 5.01 7.49 -8.86
C TYR A 111 5.94 6.28 -8.88
N PHE A 112 5.50 5.21 -9.53
CA PHE A 112 6.19 3.93 -9.64
C PHE A 112 6.46 3.55 -11.10
N GLU A 113 7.64 2.99 -11.37
CA GLU A 113 7.95 2.29 -12.61
C GLU A 113 8.24 0.82 -12.30
N TYR A 114 7.65 -0.08 -13.07
CA TYR A 114 7.80 -1.54 -12.93
C TYR A 114 8.74 -2.09 -14.00
N PRO A 115 9.38 -3.27 -13.78
CA PRO A 115 10.36 -3.83 -14.71
C PRO A 115 9.82 -4.09 -16.13
N ASN A 116 8.50 -4.34 -16.26
CA ASN A 116 7.84 -4.56 -17.54
C ASN A 116 7.40 -3.26 -18.27
N GLY A 117 7.78 -2.09 -17.72
CA GLY A 117 7.39 -0.78 -18.25
C GLY A 117 6.01 -0.28 -17.77
N ALA A 118 5.30 -1.05 -16.94
CA ALA A 118 4.10 -0.56 -16.29
C ALA A 118 4.41 0.60 -15.34
N THR A 119 3.42 1.44 -15.08
CA THR A 119 3.55 2.60 -14.18
C THR A 119 2.51 2.55 -13.08
N GLY A 120 2.75 3.28 -11.98
CA GLY A 120 1.80 3.39 -10.90
C GLY A 120 1.80 4.75 -10.24
N VAL A 121 0.68 5.09 -9.60
CA VAL A 121 0.53 6.27 -8.75
C VAL A 121 -0.11 5.84 -7.43
N PHE A 122 0.46 6.31 -6.32
CA PHE A 122 -0.07 6.13 -4.98
C PHE A 122 -0.22 7.49 -4.32
N ILE A 123 -1.45 7.82 -3.92
CA ILE A 123 -1.78 9.10 -3.29
C ILE A 123 -2.41 8.81 -1.93
N THR A 124 -1.88 9.41 -0.87
CA THR A 124 -2.41 9.27 0.49
C THR A 124 -2.24 10.54 1.29
N THR A 125 -3.21 10.83 2.14
CA THR A 125 -3.15 11.92 3.12
C THR A 125 -4.01 11.59 4.32
N THR A 126 -3.77 12.28 5.42
CA THR A 126 -4.61 12.21 6.63
C THR A 126 -5.51 13.44 6.80
N ALA A 127 -5.65 14.27 5.76
CA ALA A 127 -6.33 15.57 5.84
C ALA A 127 -7.57 15.71 4.96
N ASP A 128 -7.86 14.75 4.08
CA ASP A 128 -9.06 14.83 3.23
C ASP A 128 -10.32 14.44 4.00
N ALA A 129 -11.37 15.28 3.87
CA ALA A 129 -12.69 15.00 4.43
C ALA A 129 -13.80 15.56 3.50
N PRO A 130 -14.60 14.68 2.86
CA PRO A 130 -14.45 13.22 2.83
C PRO A 130 -13.24 12.80 1.98
N GLY A 131 -12.60 11.70 2.37
CA GLY A 131 -11.53 11.09 1.60
C GLY A 131 -12.03 10.17 0.48
N THR A 132 -11.08 9.62 -0.27
CA THR A 132 -11.33 8.65 -1.34
C THR A 132 -10.54 7.38 -1.06
N ASN A 133 -11.14 6.20 -1.34
CA ASN A 133 -10.40 4.94 -1.40
C ASN A 133 -10.76 4.23 -2.70
N ARG A 134 -9.88 4.37 -3.71
CA ARG A 134 -10.05 3.77 -5.02
C ARG A 134 -8.74 3.18 -5.50
N LEU A 135 -8.73 1.86 -5.66
CA LEU A 135 -7.65 1.10 -6.29
C LEU A 135 -8.09 0.66 -7.68
N GLU A 136 -7.28 1.01 -8.68
CA GLU A 136 -7.49 0.62 -10.07
C GLU A 136 -6.22 -0.04 -10.61
N ILE A 137 -6.34 -1.28 -11.13
CA ILE A 137 -5.25 -2.04 -11.73
C ILE A 137 -5.63 -2.39 -13.16
N THR A 138 -4.89 -1.85 -14.12
CA THR A 138 -5.12 -2.06 -15.54
C THR A 138 -4.06 -3.00 -16.11
N GLY A 139 -4.52 -4.07 -16.73
CA GLY A 139 -3.73 -4.98 -17.55
C GLY A 139 -4.11 -4.92 -19.02
N THR A 140 -3.52 -5.80 -19.84
CA THR A 140 -3.78 -5.86 -21.28
C THR A 140 -5.12 -6.52 -21.61
N LYS A 141 -5.72 -7.29 -20.68
CA LYS A 141 -6.99 -8.00 -20.91
C LYS A 141 -8.14 -7.49 -20.07
N ALA A 142 -7.87 -6.83 -18.95
CA ALA A 142 -8.91 -6.29 -18.10
C ALA A 142 -8.38 -5.17 -17.17
N THR A 143 -9.32 -4.37 -16.65
CA THR A 143 -9.10 -3.43 -15.56
C THR A 143 -9.91 -3.87 -14.35
N LEU A 144 -9.26 -3.96 -13.18
CA LEU A 144 -9.90 -4.17 -11.89
C LEU A 144 -10.07 -2.82 -11.19
N ILE A 145 -11.24 -2.58 -10.61
CA ILE A 145 -11.56 -1.37 -9.84
C ILE A 145 -12.13 -1.82 -8.51
N CYS A 146 -11.43 -1.49 -7.42
CA CYS A 146 -11.92 -1.67 -6.06
C CYS A 146 -12.27 -0.31 -5.47
N GLN A 147 -13.53 -0.10 -5.15
CA GLN A 147 -14.04 1.12 -4.56
C GLN A 147 -15.34 0.84 -3.80
N ASP A 148 -15.54 1.50 -2.65
CA ASP A 148 -16.75 1.41 -1.84
C ASP A 148 -17.14 -0.04 -1.50
N GLY A 149 -16.13 -0.89 -1.22
CA GLY A 149 -16.32 -2.31 -0.90
C GLY A 149 -16.70 -3.20 -2.07
N LYS A 150 -16.77 -2.66 -3.30
CA LYS A 150 -17.10 -3.39 -4.51
C LYS A 150 -15.85 -3.65 -5.35
N LEU A 151 -15.85 -4.79 -6.04
CA LEU A 151 -14.84 -5.13 -7.05
C LEU A 151 -15.51 -5.21 -8.42
N ILE A 152 -15.09 -4.35 -9.31
CA ILE A 152 -15.55 -4.31 -10.70
C ILE A 152 -14.41 -4.75 -11.61
N MET A 153 -14.69 -5.66 -12.54
CA MET A 153 -13.79 -6.05 -13.63
C MET A 153 -14.36 -5.55 -14.96
N LYS A 154 -13.58 -4.72 -15.66
CA LYS A 154 -13.85 -4.36 -17.07
C LYS A 154 -13.00 -5.29 -17.93
N LYS A 155 -13.61 -6.37 -18.43
CA LYS A 155 -12.95 -7.41 -19.21
C LYS A 155 -13.05 -7.09 -20.70
N LEU A 156 -11.90 -7.00 -21.37
CA LEU A 156 -11.84 -6.79 -22.82
C LEU A 156 -12.23 -8.08 -23.56
N GLU A 157 -12.82 -7.94 -24.74
CA GLU A 157 -13.11 -9.07 -25.63
C GLU A 157 -11.85 -9.73 -26.20
N MET A 158 -10.76 -8.94 -26.33
CA MET A 158 -9.47 -9.32 -26.87
C MET A 158 -8.36 -8.62 -26.09
N ASP A 159 -7.15 -9.19 -26.07
CA ASP A 159 -5.98 -8.51 -25.50
C ASP A 159 -5.75 -7.17 -26.23
N GLU A 160 -5.56 -6.10 -25.48
CA GLU A 160 -5.45 -4.73 -26.02
C GLU A 160 -4.27 -4.58 -26.99
N ARG A 161 -3.14 -5.28 -26.74
CA ARG A 161 -1.99 -5.23 -27.66
C ARG A 161 -2.31 -5.93 -28.98
N GLU A 162 -3.04 -7.04 -28.95
CA GLU A 162 -3.49 -7.76 -30.14
C GLU A 162 -4.49 -6.89 -30.92
N TRP A 163 -5.47 -6.29 -30.20
CA TRP A 163 -6.40 -5.33 -30.82
C TRP A 163 -5.67 -4.17 -31.47
N CYS A 164 -4.74 -3.53 -30.78
CA CYS A 164 -3.95 -2.40 -31.29
C CYS A 164 -3.18 -2.76 -32.57
N ALA A 165 -2.66 -3.99 -32.65
CA ALA A 165 -1.89 -4.47 -33.80
C ALA A 165 -2.77 -4.85 -35.02
N THR A 166 -4.03 -5.23 -34.82
CA THR A 166 -4.89 -5.83 -35.86
C THR A 166 -6.04 -4.91 -36.30
N CYS A 167 -6.49 -3.99 -35.44
CA CYS A 167 -7.59 -3.09 -35.75
C CYS A 167 -7.20 -2.10 -36.88
N GLN A 168 -8.05 -1.98 -37.87
CA GLN A 168 -7.86 -1.07 -39.05
C GLN A 168 -8.57 0.28 -38.86
N GLU A 169 -9.19 0.53 -37.71
CA GLU A 169 -9.92 1.75 -37.40
C GLU A 169 -9.15 2.59 -36.36
N GLY A 170 -8.72 3.80 -36.75
CA GLY A 170 -7.79 4.61 -35.94
C GLY A 170 -8.31 5.06 -34.57
N PHE A 171 -9.62 5.08 -34.35
CA PHE A 171 -10.24 5.58 -33.10
C PHE A 171 -11.10 4.53 -32.37
N ARG A 172 -11.08 3.28 -32.82
CA ARG A 172 -11.89 2.22 -32.21
C ARG A 172 -11.11 1.51 -31.10
N ALA A 173 -11.59 1.62 -29.87
CA ALA A 173 -11.12 0.80 -28.75
C ALA A 173 -11.76 -0.60 -28.79
N PRO A 174 -11.13 -1.64 -28.19
CA PRO A 174 -11.77 -2.93 -28.01
C PRO A 174 -13.01 -2.79 -27.12
N SER A 175 -14.04 -3.57 -27.40
CA SER A 175 -15.22 -3.65 -26.56
C SER A 175 -14.86 -4.36 -25.23
N TYR A 176 -15.67 -4.08 -24.21
CA TYR A 176 -15.49 -4.70 -22.90
C TYR A 176 -16.82 -4.99 -22.22
N GLU A 177 -16.81 -6.00 -21.39
CA GLU A 177 -17.90 -6.31 -20.47
C GLU A 177 -17.57 -5.74 -19.08
N THR A 178 -18.57 -5.21 -18.40
CA THR A 178 -18.45 -4.79 -16.98
C THR A 178 -19.06 -5.86 -16.10
N ILE A 179 -18.25 -6.44 -15.22
CA ILE A 179 -18.60 -7.53 -14.32
C ILE A 179 -18.43 -7.03 -12.89
N GLU A 180 -19.48 -7.06 -12.06
CA GLU A 180 -19.33 -6.96 -10.61
C GLU A 180 -18.84 -8.33 -10.13
N VAL A 181 -17.60 -8.35 -9.60
CA VAL A 181 -16.94 -9.61 -9.23
C VAL A 181 -17.42 -10.03 -7.85
N GLU A 182 -18.06 -11.17 -7.78
CA GLU A 182 -18.47 -11.76 -6.52
C GLU A 182 -17.26 -12.24 -5.70
N THR A 183 -17.33 -12.04 -4.40
CA THR A 183 -16.38 -12.54 -3.41
C THR A 183 -17.08 -13.49 -2.46
N ASP A 184 -16.33 -14.23 -1.68
CA ASP A 184 -16.90 -15.11 -0.65
C ASP A 184 -17.43 -14.35 0.60
N GLY A 185 -17.26 -13.02 0.63
CA GLY A 185 -17.68 -12.16 1.74
C GLY A 185 -16.88 -12.37 3.05
N GLN A 186 -15.88 -13.26 3.05
CA GLN A 186 -15.13 -13.60 4.26
C GLN A 186 -14.02 -12.58 4.53
N ASN A 187 -14.18 -11.82 5.60
CA ASN A 187 -13.21 -10.85 6.09
C ASN A 187 -12.60 -11.35 7.41
N GLY A 188 -11.63 -12.28 7.31
CA GLY A 188 -11.09 -12.96 8.48
C GLY A 188 -10.21 -12.11 9.39
N GLN A 189 -9.64 -11.00 8.86
CA GLN A 189 -8.86 -9.99 9.60
C GLN A 189 -7.81 -10.61 10.56
N HIS A 190 -7.58 -10.00 11.71
CA HIS A 190 -6.61 -10.47 12.71
C HIS A 190 -6.84 -11.93 13.17
N PRO A 191 -8.10 -12.39 13.43
CA PRO A 191 -8.34 -13.79 13.77
C PRO A 191 -7.87 -14.77 12.70
N ALA A 192 -8.06 -14.45 11.41
CA ALA A 192 -7.60 -15.33 10.33
C ALA A 192 -6.07 -15.44 10.27
N VAL A 193 -5.35 -14.33 10.50
CA VAL A 193 -3.88 -14.34 10.54
C VAL A 193 -3.38 -15.17 11.73
N LEU A 194 -3.98 -15.00 12.92
CA LEU A 194 -3.60 -15.77 14.11
C LEU A 194 -3.92 -17.26 13.96
N ASN A 195 -5.07 -17.60 13.36
CA ASN A 195 -5.43 -18.99 13.09
C ASN A 195 -4.48 -19.63 12.08
N ALA A 196 -4.11 -18.92 11.00
CA ALA A 196 -3.12 -19.40 10.03
C ALA A 196 -1.74 -19.58 10.67
N PHE A 197 -1.33 -18.66 11.56
CA PHE A 197 -0.08 -18.77 12.30
C PHE A 197 -0.05 -20.01 13.21
N ALA A 198 -1.13 -20.23 13.98
CA ALA A 198 -1.26 -21.43 14.81
C ALA A 198 -1.32 -22.71 13.95
N ALA A 199 -2.02 -22.69 12.83
CA ALA A 199 -2.10 -23.81 11.89
C ALA A 199 -0.73 -24.13 11.28
N HIS A 200 0.05 -23.11 10.96
CA HIS A 200 1.44 -23.30 10.49
C HIS A 200 2.29 -24.06 11.52
N ILE A 201 2.27 -23.62 12.78
CA ILE A 201 3.05 -24.26 13.84
C ILE A 201 2.59 -25.71 14.08
N LEU A 202 1.29 -25.96 14.08
CA LEU A 202 0.72 -27.24 14.44
C LEU A 202 0.68 -28.27 13.30
N ARG A 203 0.55 -27.80 12.07
CA ARG A 203 0.25 -28.65 10.91
C ARG A 203 1.07 -28.33 9.65
N GLY A 204 1.95 -27.31 9.70
CA GLY A 204 2.74 -26.89 8.54
C GLY A 204 1.93 -26.19 7.43
N GLU A 205 0.73 -25.68 7.74
CA GLU A 205 -0.11 -24.95 6.78
C GLU A 205 0.55 -23.59 6.41
N PRO A 206 0.27 -23.01 5.21
CA PRO A 206 0.86 -21.74 4.81
C PRO A 206 0.51 -20.59 5.77
N LEU A 207 1.47 -19.69 6.02
CA LEU A 207 1.22 -18.40 6.67
C LEU A 207 0.44 -17.47 5.72
N VAL A 208 -0.31 -16.51 6.27
CA VAL A 208 -0.88 -15.40 5.47
C VAL A 208 0.23 -14.56 4.85
N ALA A 209 1.30 -14.31 5.61
CA ALA A 209 2.52 -13.65 5.15
C ALA A 209 3.71 -14.13 5.97
N ASP A 210 4.78 -14.56 5.30
CA ASP A 210 6.06 -14.85 5.96
C ASP A 210 6.65 -13.55 6.54
N GLY A 211 7.35 -13.67 7.67
CA GLY A 211 7.96 -12.52 8.32
C GLY A 211 8.96 -11.77 7.47
N ARG A 212 9.62 -12.46 6.52
CA ARG A 212 10.55 -11.84 5.57
C ARG A 212 9.87 -10.93 4.56
N GLU A 213 8.58 -11.15 4.28
CA GLU A 213 7.84 -10.30 3.35
C GLU A 213 7.61 -8.88 3.89
N GLY A 214 7.70 -8.70 5.23
CA GLY A 214 7.56 -7.39 5.86
C GLY A 214 8.52 -6.33 5.34
N ILE A 215 9.70 -6.74 4.83
CA ILE A 215 10.68 -5.81 4.26
C ILE A 215 10.16 -5.12 2.99
N ASN A 216 9.27 -5.74 2.23
CA ASN A 216 8.84 -5.23 0.93
C ASN A 216 8.03 -3.93 1.06
N GLY A 217 7.01 -3.93 1.93
CA GLY A 217 6.21 -2.72 2.20
C GLY A 217 7.05 -1.61 2.84
N LEU A 218 7.96 -1.98 3.77
CA LEU A 218 8.88 -1.05 4.40
C LEU A 218 9.86 -0.45 3.38
N MET A 219 10.43 -1.25 2.49
CA MET A 219 11.32 -0.77 1.42
C MET A 219 10.61 0.22 0.51
N LEU A 220 9.34 -0.05 0.17
CA LEU A 220 8.55 0.86 -0.66
C LEU A 220 8.30 2.20 0.07
N SER A 221 7.92 2.18 1.35
CA SER A 221 7.80 3.37 2.18
C SER A 221 9.11 4.16 2.23
N ASN A 222 10.21 3.48 2.52
CA ASN A 222 11.53 4.10 2.62
C ASN A 222 12.01 4.67 1.28
N ALA A 223 11.68 4.03 0.16
CA ALA A 223 12.00 4.53 -1.18
C ALA A 223 11.23 5.82 -1.50
N ILE A 224 9.96 5.91 -1.11
CA ILE A 224 9.14 7.11 -1.28
C ILE A 224 9.75 8.28 -0.50
N HIS A 225 10.08 8.06 0.79
CA HIS A 225 10.75 9.05 1.62
C HIS A 225 12.10 9.48 1.02
N LEU A 226 12.98 8.51 0.72
CA LEU A 226 14.32 8.79 0.22
C LEU A 226 14.27 9.60 -1.09
N SER A 227 13.40 9.22 -2.02
CA SER A 227 13.20 9.95 -3.27
C SER A 227 12.74 11.39 -3.02
N SER A 228 11.79 11.58 -2.10
CA SER A 228 11.32 12.92 -1.74
C SER A 228 12.44 13.77 -1.12
N TRP A 229 13.23 13.19 -0.22
CA TRP A 229 14.34 13.90 0.44
C TRP A 229 15.48 14.26 -0.52
N LEU A 230 15.73 13.41 -1.53
CA LEU A 230 16.77 13.65 -2.54
C LEU A 230 16.28 14.54 -3.71
N GLY A 231 14.96 14.68 -3.89
CA GLY A 231 14.37 15.44 -4.99
C GLY A 231 14.47 14.77 -6.37
N HIS A 232 14.78 13.47 -6.41
CA HIS A 232 14.87 12.69 -7.65
C HIS A 232 14.43 11.24 -7.46
N PRO A 233 14.11 10.49 -8.55
CA PRO A 233 13.74 9.08 -8.46
C PRO A 233 14.86 8.23 -7.84
N VAL A 234 14.48 7.19 -7.10
CA VAL A 234 15.38 6.16 -6.58
C VAL A 234 15.04 4.79 -7.15
N THR A 235 16.02 3.93 -7.29
CA THR A 235 15.85 2.53 -7.72
C THR A 235 15.71 1.61 -6.50
N LEU A 236 14.95 0.51 -6.64
CA LEU A 236 14.87 -0.52 -5.64
C LEU A 236 15.80 -1.71 -6.00
N PRO A 237 16.44 -2.34 -5.00
CA PRO A 237 16.47 -1.95 -3.58
C PRO A 237 17.21 -0.62 -3.38
N ILE A 238 16.78 0.15 -2.39
CA ILE A 238 17.41 1.44 -2.06
C ILE A 238 18.75 1.24 -1.35
N ASP A 239 19.59 2.28 -1.34
CA ASP A 239 20.76 2.35 -0.46
C ASP A 239 20.31 2.56 1.00
N GLU A 240 20.35 1.50 1.79
CA GLU A 240 19.91 1.50 3.19
C GLU A 240 20.77 2.42 4.07
N LYS A 241 22.07 2.57 3.76
CA LYS A 241 22.97 3.45 4.51
C LYS A 241 22.64 4.91 4.27
N LEU A 242 22.40 5.27 3.00
CA LEU A 242 21.97 6.61 2.64
C LEU A 242 20.59 6.93 3.26
N PHE A 243 19.63 5.97 3.22
CA PHE A 243 18.35 6.16 3.88
C PHE A 243 18.52 6.43 5.38
N LEU A 244 19.33 5.61 6.07
CA LEU A 244 19.58 5.76 7.50
C LEU A 244 20.26 7.11 7.82
N GLU A 245 21.20 7.56 6.99
CA GLU A 245 21.83 8.88 7.11
C GLU A 245 20.77 10.00 7.06
N LYS A 246 19.94 9.99 6.03
CA LYS A 246 18.88 11.00 5.84
C LYS A 246 17.79 10.98 6.93
N LEU A 247 17.45 9.80 7.42
CA LEU A 247 16.57 9.67 8.57
C LEU A 247 17.21 10.22 9.85
N ASN A 248 18.49 9.96 10.10
CA ASN A 248 19.19 10.45 11.28
C ASN A 248 19.38 11.97 11.27
N GLU A 249 19.55 12.59 10.09
CA GLU A 249 19.53 14.07 9.95
C GLU A 249 18.21 14.65 10.50
N ARG A 250 17.06 14.05 10.18
CA ARG A 250 15.74 14.47 10.65
C ARG A 250 15.53 14.17 12.14
N ARG A 251 15.96 13.00 12.58
CA ARG A 251 15.90 12.62 14.01
C ARG A 251 16.70 13.56 14.90
N ALA A 252 17.82 14.08 14.42
CA ALA A 252 18.67 15.02 15.17
C ALA A 252 17.98 16.37 15.44
N THR A 253 17.03 16.77 14.61
CA THR A 253 16.25 18.01 14.76
C THR A 253 14.81 17.77 15.21
N SER A 254 14.48 16.51 15.55
CA SER A 254 13.13 16.11 15.92
C SER A 254 12.67 16.78 17.20
N ARG A 255 11.41 17.19 17.22
CA ARG A 255 10.79 17.88 18.38
C ARG A 255 10.60 16.92 19.54
N VAL A 256 10.91 17.36 20.73
CA VAL A 256 10.51 16.67 21.96
C VAL A 256 9.13 17.19 22.36
N LYS A 257 8.11 16.35 22.24
CA LYS A 257 6.79 16.68 22.76
C LYS A 257 6.77 16.50 24.28
N THR A 258 6.52 17.57 25.00
CA THR A 258 6.34 17.56 26.45
C THR A 258 4.84 17.61 26.74
N GLY A 259 4.24 16.46 26.97
CA GLY A 259 2.82 16.35 27.31
C GLY A 259 2.49 14.97 27.85
N GLU A 260 1.47 14.88 28.73
CA GLU A 260 0.92 13.60 29.14
C GLU A 260 0.20 12.97 27.96
N SER A 261 0.42 11.66 27.76
CA SER A 261 -0.31 10.89 26.75
C SER A 261 -1.79 10.87 27.11
N VAL A 262 -2.60 11.53 26.29
CA VAL A 262 -4.06 11.45 26.41
C VAL A 262 -4.52 10.20 25.68
N PHE A 263 -5.24 9.31 26.36
CA PHE A 263 -5.87 8.15 25.72
C PHE A 263 -6.89 8.65 24.71
N SER A 264 -6.62 8.52 23.41
CA SER A 264 -7.63 8.69 22.38
C SER A 264 -8.43 7.41 22.26
N ASP A 265 -9.77 7.53 22.18
CA ASP A 265 -10.64 6.42 21.80
C ASP A 265 -10.21 5.90 20.43
N THR A 266 -9.89 4.61 20.36
CA THR A 266 -9.48 3.92 19.14
C THR A 266 -10.67 3.40 18.33
N ASN A 267 -11.91 3.71 18.74
CA ASN A 267 -13.12 3.39 17.97
C ASN A 267 -13.04 4.07 16.60
N GLY A 268 -13.06 3.27 15.53
CA GLY A 268 -12.91 3.74 14.15
C GLY A 268 -11.52 3.53 13.54
N THR A 269 -10.57 2.95 14.29
CA THR A 269 -9.31 2.45 13.73
C THR A 269 -9.50 1.06 13.10
N TYR A 270 -8.49 0.54 12.43
CA TYR A 270 -8.49 -0.71 11.66
C TYR A 270 -9.48 -1.79 12.13
N GLY A 271 -10.35 -2.23 11.22
CA GLY A 271 -11.25 -3.35 11.42
C GLY A 271 -12.69 -3.00 11.80
N SER A 272 -13.04 -1.73 11.95
CA SER A 272 -14.39 -1.27 12.28
C SER A 272 -15.19 -0.70 11.08
N LYS A 273 -14.71 -0.88 9.84
CA LYS A 273 -15.46 -0.56 8.60
C LYS A 273 -15.53 -1.77 7.70
#